data_1ffe6af107c0407c39e418381ffac60e
#
_entry.id   1ffe6af107c0407c39e418381ffac60e
#
_cell.length_a   1.000
_cell.length_b   1.000
_cell.length_c   1.000
_cell.angle_alpha   90.00
_cell.angle_beta   90.00
_cell.angle_gamma   90.00
#
_symmetry.space_group_name_H-M   'P 1'
#
loop_
_entity.id
_entity.type
_entity.pdbx_description
1 polymer ?
#
loop_
_entity_poly.entity_id
_entity_poly.type
_entity_poly.pdbx_seq_one_letter_code
_entity_poly.pdbx_strand_id
1 'polypeptide(L)'
;MNSDILNPQPKSITLAEYQQTMQELHEAFDKAETKTNLVQNTLNQVPLPSINQLRYAGFHISKTLATVRILDNGYVEINVNELLSAYKHCLRAYYDALDY
;
A
#
# COMPACT_ATOMS: atom_id res chain seq x y z
N MET A 1 -24.80 -4.52 -16.00
CA MET A 1 -23.53 -4.98 -15.47
C MET A 1 -22.75 -3.82 -14.90
N ASN A 2 -22.16 -4.01 -13.76
CA ASN A 2 -21.41 -2.95 -13.11
C ASN A 2 -19.97 -2.94 -13.64
N SER A 3 -19.63 -1.97 -14.47
CA SER A 3 -18.29 -1.83 -15.06
C SER A 3 -17.23 -1.52 -13.99
N ASP A 4 -17.63 -1.00 -12.82
CA ASP A 4 -16.69 -0.67 -11.75
C ASP A 4 -16.03 -1.90 -11.14
N ILE A 5 -16.68 -3.06 -11.22
CA ILE A 5 -16.10 -4.32 -10.74
C ILE A 5 -15.02 -4.83 -11.68
N LEU A 6 -15.29 -4.77 -13.00
CA LEU A 6 -14.39 -5.30 -14.02
C LEU A 6 -13.35 -4.30 -14.47
N ASN A 7 -13.68 -3.03 -14.42
CA ASN A 7 -12.84 -1.94 -14.91
C ASN A 7 -13.06 -0.69 -14.05
N PRO A 8 -12.57 -0.74 -12.81
CA PRO A 8 -12.81 0.35 -11.87
C PRO A 8 -12.17 1.65 -12.37
N GLN A 9 -12.97 2.72 -12.28
CA GLN A 9 -12.52 4.04 -12.65
C GLN A 9 -11.68 4.66 -11.53
N PRO A 10 -10.72 5.52 -11.86
CA PRO A 10 -10.03 6.33 -10.86
C PRO A 10 -11.05 7.15 -10.06
N LYS A 11 -10.75 7.35 -8.80
CA LYS A 11 -11.60 8.11 -7.89
C LYS A 11 -11.00 9.48 -7.64
N SER A 12 -11.86 10.50 -7.58
CA SER A 12 -11.45 11.86 -7.19
C SER A 12 -11.68 12.06 -5.71
N ILE A 13 -10.65 12.50 -5.01
CA ILE A 13 -10.70 12.81 -3.58
C ILE A 13 -10.11 14.18 -3.34
N THR A 14 -10.34 14.74 -2.17
CA THR A 14 -9.72 16.02 -1.81
C THR A 14 -8.24 15.84 -1.55
N LEU A 15 -7.49 16.93 -1.62
CA LEU A 15 -6.06 16.90 -1.28
C LEU A 15 -5.84 16.44 0.16
N ALA A 16 -6.68 16.88 1.09
CA ALA A 16 -6.60 16.48 2.49
C ALA A 16 -6.82 14.97 2.66
N GLU A 17 -7.82 14.42 1.96
CA GLU A 17 -8.07 12.97 1.97
C GLU A 17 -6.89 12.20 1.37
N TYR A 18 -6.31 12.72 0.30
CA TYR A 18 -5.14 12.11 -0.33
C TYR A 18 -3.95 12.07 0.65
N GLN A 19 -3.66 13.19 1.31
CA GLN A 19 -2.58 13.24 2.29
C GLN A 19 -2.80 12.26 3.45
N GLN A 20 -4.03 12.21 3.98
CA GLN A 20 -4.38 11.30 5.06
C GLN A 20 -4.21 9.84 4.63
N THR A 21 -4.68 9.50 3.45
CA THR A 21 -4.61 8.14 2.92
C THR A 21 -3.17 7.71 2.70
N MET A 22 -2.34 8.58 2.12
CA MET A 22 -0.93 8.26 1.88
C MET A 22 -0.15 8.16 3.18
N GLN A 23 -0.51 8.95 4.19
CA GLN A 23 0.09 8.86 5.52
C GLN A 23 -0.25 7.51 6.18
N GLU A 24 -1.50 7.08 6.09
CA GLU A 24 -1.92 5.78 6.63
C GLU A 24 -1.21 4.62 5.92
N LEU A 25 -1.05 4.72 4.60
CA LEU A 25 -0.32 3.72 3.83
C LEU A 25 1.15 3.67 4.24
N HIS A 26 1.78 4.84 4.41
CA HIS A 26 3.16 4.92 4.88
C HIS A 26 3.31 4.28 6.25
N GLU A 27 2.42 4.57 7.17
CA GLU A 27 2.45 4.00 8.53
C GLU A 27 2.31 2.48 8.50
N ALA A 28 1.42 1.96 7.65
CA ALA A 28 1.24 0.52 7.49
C ALA A 28 2.50 -0.14 6.92
N PHE A 29 3.12 0.47 5.92
CA PHE A 29 4.36 -0.03 5.33
C PHE A 29 5.51 0.00 6.35
N ASP A 30 5.67 1.11 7.03
CA ASP A 30 6.72 1.30 8.03
C ASP A 30 6.60 0.28 9.17
N LYS A 31 5.39 0.08 9.66
CA LYS A 31 5.12 -0.91 10.71
C LYS A 31 5.48 -2.32 10.26
N ALA A 32 5.11 -2.68 9.03
CA ALA A 32 5.41 -4.00 8.47
C ALA A 32 6.91 -4.19 8.25
N GLU A 33 7.58 -3.18 7.71
CA GLU A 33 9.03 -3.22 7.47
C GLU A 33 9.79 -3.32 8.78
N THR A 34 9.40 -2.53 9.78
CA THR A 34 10.03 -2.54 11.11
C THR A 34 9.91 -3.92 11.74
N LYS A 35 8.73 -4.53 11.67
CA LYS A 35 8.52 -5.87 12.23
C LYS A 35 9.31 -6.94 11.49
N THR A 36 9.34 -6.85 10.16
CA THR A 36 10.11 -7.78 9.33
C THR A 36 11.61 -7.72 9.66
N ASN A 37 12.15 -6.51 9.78
CA ASN A 37 13.54 -6.30 10.13
C ASN A 37 13.84 -6.79 11.56
N LEU A 38 12.93 -6.60 12.48
CA LEU A 38 13.09 -7.07 13.86
C LEU A 38 13.17 -8.60 13.91
N VAL A 39 12.30 -9.28 13.17
CA VAL A 39 12.31 -10.75 13.08
C VAL A 39 13.65 -11.23 12.51
N GLN A 40 14.08 -10.61 11.42
CA GLN A 40 15.34 -10.97 10.76
C GLN A 40 16.54 -10.80 11.68
N ASN A 41 16.61 -9.70 12.40
CA ASN A 41 17.73 -9.38 13.28
C ASN A 41 17.70 -10.18 14.58
N THR A 42 16.52 -10.44 15.14
CA THR A 42 16.37 -11.14 16.41
C THR A 42 16.53 -12.65 16.27
N LEU A 43 15.91 -13.23 15.24
CA LEU A 43 15.89 -14.67 15.03
C LEU A 43 16.99 -15.15 14.08
N ASN A 44 17.71 -14.23 13.46
CA ASN A 44 18.72 -14.53 12.45
C ASN A 44 18.15 -15.40 11.32
N GLN A 45 16.89 -15.12 10.94
CA GLN A 45 16.19 -15.81 9.88
C GLN A 45 15.74 -14.81 8.85
N VAL A 46 15.57 -15.28 7.61
CA VAL A 46 15.06 -14.43 6.53
C VAL A 46 13.55 -14.66 6.42
N PRO A 47 12.71 -13.71 6.89
CA PRO A 47 11.25 -13.85 6.81
C PRO A 47 10.77 -13.60 5.38
N LEU A 48 11.02 -14.56 4.49
CA LEU A 48 10.79 -14.41 3.06
C LEU A 48 9.35 -14.07 2.70
N PRO A 49 8.31 -14.68 3.32
CA PRO A 49 6.94 -14.31 3.00
C PRO A 49 6.66 -12.83 3.26
N SER A 50 7.13 -12.28 4.39
CA SER A 50 6.96 -10.86 4.73
C SER A 50 7.70 -9.97 3.73
N ILE A 51 8.93 -10.33 3.39
CA ILE A 51 9.73 -9.58 2.42
C ILE A 51 9.03 -9.53 1.07
N ASN A 52 8.48 -10.66 0.61
CA ASN A 52 7.76 -10.71 -0.66
C ASN A 52 6.51 -9.83 -0.63
N GLN A 53 5.77 -9.82 0.48
CA GLN A 53 4.60 -8.96 0.62
C GLN A 53 4.99 -7.47 0.58
N LEU A 54 6.11 -7.10 1.20
CA LEU A 54 6.60 -5.73 1.14
C LEU A 54 7.00 -5.33 -0.28
N ARG A 55 7.57 -6.23 -1.06
CA ARG A 55 7.89 -5.99 -2.47
C ARG A 55 6.65 -5.75 -3.29
N TYR A 56 5.60 -6.55 -3.08
CA TYR A 56 4.32 -6.36 -3.75
C TYR A 56 3.66 -5.04 -3.34
N ALA A 57 3.72 -4.69 -2.05
CA ALA A 57 3.23 -3.40 -1.57
C ALA A 57 3.94 -2.26 -2.29
N GLY A 58 5.28 -2.32 -2.37
CA GLY A 58 6.08 -1.32 -3.07
C GLY A 58 5.72 -1.18 -4.54
N PHE A 59 5.46 -2.29 -5.21
CA PHE A 59 5.02 -2.30 -6.60
C PHE A 59 3.70 -1.55 -6.79
N HIS A 60 2.72 -1.81 -5.93
CA HIS A 60 1.41 -1.14 -6.00
C HIS A 60 1.50 0.32 -5.58
N ILE A 61 2.37 0.67 -4.62
CA ILE A 61 2.64 2.07 -4.25
C ILE A 61 3.21 2.82 -5.46
N SER A 62 4.17 2.21 -6.14
CA SER A 62 4.78 2.79 -7.34
C SER A 62 3.75 3.05 -8.43
N LYS A 63 2.84 2.10 -8.65
CA LYS A 63 1.76 2.26 -9.62
C LYS A 63 0.79 3.37 -9.22
N THR A 64 0.46 3.46 -7.94
CA THR A 64 -0.40 4.52 -7.42
C THR A 64 0.22 5.89 -7.70
N LEU A 65 1.50 6.05 -7.39
CA LEU A 65 2.21 7.30 -7.62
C LEU A 65 2.34 7.63 -9.10
N ALA A 66 2.55 6.63 -9.95
CA ALA A 66 2.69 6.83 -11.39
C ALA A 66 1.39 7.28 -12.06
N THR A 67 0.24 6.96 -11.47
CA THR A 67 -1.08 7.25 -12.06
C THR A 67 -1.86 8.33 -11.34
N VAL A 68 -1.34 8.89 -10.25
CA VAL A 68 -2.00 9.98 -9.53
C VAL A 68 -2.01 11.25 -10.39
N ARG A 69 -3.12 11.97 -10.38
CA ARG A 69 -3.28 13.22 -11.10
C ARG A 69 -3.88 14.29 -10.22
N ILE A 70 -3.30 15.46 -10.23
CA ILE A 70 -3.87 16.64 -9.56
C ILE A 70 -4.71 17.37 -10.59
N LEU A 71 -6.01 17.52 -10.29
CA LEU A 71 -6.96 18.14 -11.20
C LEU A 71 -7.01 19.66 -11.00
N ASP A 72 -7.51 20.39 -12.00
CA ASP A 72 -7.58 21.85 -11.97
C ASP A 72 -8.43 22.39 -10.81
N ASN A 73 -9.42 21.59 -10.37
CA ASN A 73 -10.29 21.98 -9.26
C ASN A 73 -9.68 21.69 -7.87
N GLY A 74 -8.41 21.27 -7.81
CA GLY A 74 -7.74 20.95 -6.54
C GLY A 74 -8.01 19.54 -6.02
N TYR A 75 -8.83 18.76 -6.71
CA TYR A 75 -9.04 17.35 -6.37
C TYR A 75 -7.89 16.50 -6.89
N VAL A 76 -7.74 15.33 -6.30
CA VAL A 76 -6.72 14.36 -6.69
C VAL A 76 -7.42 13.12 -7.21
N GLU A 77 -7.03 12.70 -8.41
CA GLU A 77 -7.54 11.48 -9.02
C GLU A 77 -6.56 10.34 -8.76
N ILE A 78 -7.03 9.27 -8.12
CA ILE A 78 -6.18 8.13 -7.74
C ILE A 78 -6.78 6.81 -8.19
N ASN A 79 -5.90 5.82 -8.40
CA ASN A 79 -6.32 4.44 -8.64
C ASN A 79 -6.54 3.75 -7.30
N VAL A 80 -7.81 3.62 -6.90
CA VAL A 80 -8.19 3.07 -5.59
C VAL A 80 -7.78 1.61 -5.46
N ASN A 81 -7.87 0.84 -6.53
CA ASN A 81 -7.51 -0.58 -6.49
C ASN A 81 -6.03 -0.81 -6.20
N GLU A 82 -5.17 -0.01 -6.84
CA GLU A 82 -3.73 -0.09 -6.59
C GLU A 82 -3.41 0.30 -5.14
N LEU A 83 -4.07 1.34 -4.66
CA LEU A 83 -3.90 1.81 -3.28
C LEU A 83 -4.33 0.74 -2.27
N LEU A 84 -5.51 0.13 -2.46
CA LEU A 84 -6.01 -0.94 -1.60
C LEU A 84 -5.11 -2.17 -1.65
N SER A 85 -4.60 -2.53 -2.84
CA SER A 85 -3.68 -3.65 -2.98
C SER A 85 -2.38 -3.41 -2.21
N ALA A 86 -1.85 -2.20 -2.30
CA ALA A 86 -0.66 -1.81 -1.54
C ALA A 86 -0.90 -1.97 -0.04
N TYR A 87 -2.02 -1.46 0.45
CA TYR A 87 -2.37 -1.54 1.88
C TYR A 87 -2.54 -2.99 2.34
N LYS A 88 -3.22 -3.82 1.57
CA LYS A 88 -3.42 -5.25 1.89
C LYS A 88 -2.09 -5.99 1.97
N HIS A 89 -1.16 -5.72 1.06
CA HIS A 89 0.16 -6.34 1.12
C HIS A 89 0.96 -5.89 2.34
N CYS A 90 0.82 -4.64 2.76
CA CYS A 90 1.43 -4.17 4.01
C CYS A 90 0.90 -4.94 5.21
N LEU A 91 -0.42 -5.12 5.30
CA LEU A 91 -1.04 -5.88 6.39
C LEU A 91 -0.56 -7.33 6.39
N ARG A 92 -0.52 -7.97 5.22
CA ARG A 92 -0.04 -9.35 5.09
C ARG A 92 1.42 -9.48 5.51
N ALA A 93 2.26 -8.52 5.11
CA ALA A 93 3.66 -8.51 5.51
C ALA A 93 3.80 -8.47 7.04
N TYR A 94 3.02 -7.61 7.67
CA TYR A 94 3.04 -7.50 9.14
C TYR A 94 2.61 -8.79 9.81
N TYR A 95 1.50 -9.38 9.38
CA TYR A 95 1.00 -10.63 9.96
C TYR A 95 1.92 -11.80 9.66
N ASP A 96 2.49 -11.88 8.47
CA ASP A 96 3.48 -12.92 8.16
C ASP A 96 4.70 -12.81 9.07
N ALA A 97 5.13 -11.59 9.38
CA ALA A 97 6.25 -11.36 10.30
C ALA A 97 5.89 -11.75 11.74
N LEU A 98 4.64 -11.54 12.17
CA LEU A 98 4.18 -11.95 13.50
C LEU A 98 4.22 -13.47 13.68
N ASP A 99 4.07 -14.24 12.62
CA ASP A 99 4.05 -15.71 12.67
C ASP A 99 5.45 -16.32 12.83
N TYR A 100 6.49 -15.51 12.75
CA TYR A 100 7.84 -15.94 13.04
C TYR A 100 8.10 -15.88 14.55
#